data_3ce8c0636617217892c086c9a851aa7e
#
_entry.id   3ce8c0636617217892c086c9a851aa7e
#
_cell.length_a   1.000
_cell.length_b   1.000
_cell.length_c   1.000
_cell.angle_alpha   90.00
_cell.angle_beta   90.00
_cell.angle_gamma   90.00
#
_symmetry.space_group_name_H-M   'P 1'
#
loop_
_entity.id
_entity.type
_entity.pdbx_description
1 polymer ?
#
loop_
_entity_poly.entity_id
_entity_poly.type
_entity_poly.pdbx_seq_one_letter_code
_entity_poly.pdbx_strand_id
1 'polypeptide(L)'
;ASIIVLPQQNTFYPEGQKQWISEAIRYAEKKGALVIVPVLERSWNLSEITFYPNRWMDGEKEITNLITIAVSDKNGMPSPNSNFGSKELDIFAPGLQILSTSTGDTYQMGSGMALASATVAGVAALIKTYYPKLTGSQIRDILLKTVTSRRGVEVEKSSTNNGEKIVDLYLFEQLCLSGGIVNALEAVKAADKLNRK
;
A
#
# COMPACT_ATOMS: atom_id res chain seq x y z
N ALA A 1 18.72 -1.86 5.36
CA ALA A 1 17.81 -1.35 4.35
C ALA A 1 16.91 -0.27 4.96
N SER A 2 16.60 0.77 4.19
CA SER A 2 15.70 1.85 4.64
C SER A 2 14.26 1.65 4.14
N ILE A 3 14.09 0.83 3.11
CA ILE A 3 12.80 0.48 2.52
C ILE A 3 12.79 -1.04 2.33
N ILE A 4 11.75 -1.67 2.82
CA ILE A 4 11.55 -3.12 2.78
C ILE A 4 10.22 -3.38 2.08
N VAL A 5 10.23 -4.17 1.02
CA VAL A 5 9.01 -4.62 0.35
C VAL A 5 8.75 -6.06 0.73
N LEU A 6 7.59 -6.32 1.33
CA LEU A 6 7.12 -7.66 1.65
C LEU A 6 6.04 -8.04 0.64
N PRO A 7 6.36 -8.73 -0.46
CA PRO A 7 5.43 -8.94 -1.57
C PRO A 7 4.38 -10.02 -1.29
N GLN A 8 4.21 -10.39 -0.04
CA GLN A 8 3.28 -11.44 0.40
C GLN A 8 2.37 -10.93 1.50
N GLN A 9 1.12 -11.35 1.42
CA GLN A 9 0.11 -11.14 2.43
C GLN A 9 -0.68 -12.45 2.62
N ASN A 10 -1.03 -12.77 3.86
CA ASN A 10 -1.81 -13.95 4.20
C ASN A 10 -2.99 -13.59 5.10
N THR A 11 -4.06 -14.36 5.01
CA THR A 11 -5.20 -14.26 5.92
C THR A 11 -5.04 -15.12 7.17
N PHE A 12 -4.06 -16.00 7.16
CA PHE A 12 -3.77 -16.91 8.26
C PHE A 12 -2.28 -17.02 8.52
N TYR A 13 -1.89 -16.98 9.80
CA TYR A 13 -0.60 -17.40 10.30
C TYR A 13 -0.83 -18.34 11.50
N PRO A 14 -0.05 -19.42 11.64
CA PRO A 14 -0.03 -20.23 12.85
C PRO A 14 0.23 -19.37 14.10
N GLU A 15 -0.32 -19.80 15.22
CA GLU A 15 -0.12 -19.13 16.50
C GLU A 15 1.39 -19.01 16.81
N GLY A 16 1.82 -17.83 17.28
CA GLY A 16 3.24 -17.48 17.46
C GLY A 16 3.94 -16.87 16.26
N GLN A 17 3.60 -17.24 15.03
CA GLN A 17 4.23 -16.64 13.84
C GLN A 17 3.83 -15.17 13.64
N LYS A 18 2.62 -14.78 14.03
CA LYS A 18 2.16 -13.39 14.03
C LYS A 18 3.07 -12.50 14.87
N GLN A 19 3.46 -12.98 16.04
CA GLN A 19 4.36 -12.28 16.94
C GLN A 19 5.73 -12.05 16.30
N TRP A 20 6.33 -13.06 15.69
CA TRP A 20 7.63 -12.90 15.03
C TRP A 20 7.63 -11.87 13.92
N ILE A 21 6.57 -11.86 13.10
CA ILE A 21 6.42 -10.86 12.03
C ILE A 21 6.23 -9.47 12.63
N SER A 22 5.39 -9.34 13.66
CA SER A 22 5.17 -8.07 14.36
C SER A 22 6.47 -7.54 14.96
N GLU A 23 7.22 -8.37 15.67
CA GLU A 23 8.52 -8.02 16.25
C GLU A 23 9.53 -7.57 15.19
N ALA A 24 9.59 -8.27 14.04
CA ALA A 24 10.47 -7.90 12.94
C ALA A 24 10.11 -6.53 12.34
N ILE A 25 8.80 -6.25 12.14
CA ILE A 25 8.33 -4.97 11.65
C ILE A 25 8.55 -3.85 12.68
N ARG A 26 8.33 -4.12 13.97
CA ARG A 26 8.67 -3.19 15.06
C ARG A 26 10.17 -2.92 15.14
N TYR A 27 10.99 -3.91 14.90
CA TYR A 27 12.44 -3.71 14.80
C TYR A 27 12.80 -2.80 13.62
N ALA A 28 12.19 -3.01 12.45
CA ALA A 28 12.35 -2.12 11.29
C ALA A 28 11.89 -0.69 11.60
N GLU A 29 10.80 -0.52 12.35
CA GLU A 29 10.30 0.78 12.83
C GLU A 29 11.34 1.50 13.69
N LYS A 30 11.90 0.81 14.68
CA LYS A 30 12.98 1.33 15.55
C LYS A 30 14.24 1.73 14.76
N LYS A 31 14.49 1.09 13.62
CA LYS A 31 15.60 1.42 12.70
C LYS A 31 15.23 2.47 11.66
N GLY A 32 14.02 3.02 11.70
CA GLY A 32 13.54 4.05 10.78
C GLY A 32 13.28 3.57 9.36
N ALA A 33 13.14 2.25 9.14
CA ALA A 33 12.82 1.70 7.83
C ALA A 33 11.32 1.77 7.55
N LEU A 34 10.93 1.97 6.28
CA LEU A 34 9.57 1.82 5.78
C LEU A 34 9.34 0.38 5.34
N VAL A 35 8.20 -0.19 5.72
CA VAL A 35 7.75 -1.52 5.29
C VAL A 35 6.53 -1.37 4.38
N ILE A 36 6.61 -1.89 3.17
CA ILE A 36 5.59 -1.81 2.12
C ILE A 36 4.98 -3.18 1.91
N VAL A 37 3.66 -3.28 2.04
CA VAL A 37 2.91 -4.54 1.94
C VAL A 37 1.78 -4.38 0.92
N PRO A 38 1.76 -5.16 -0.17
CA PRO A 38 0.62 -5.17 -1.05
C PRO A 38 -0.55 -5.90 -0.40
N VAL A 39 -1.78 -5.47 -0.67
CA VAL A 39 -2.97 -6.26 -0.33
C VAL A 39 -3.30 -7.24 -1.45
N LEU A 40 -3.86 -8.39 -1.10
CA LEU A 40 -4.28 -9.42 -2.05
C LEU A 40 -5.33 -8.87 -3.03
N GLU A 41 -5.39 -9.48 -4.21
CA GLU A 41 -6.38 -9.18 -5.26
C GLU A 41 -7.47 -10.27 -5.25
N ARG A 42 -8.48 -10.09 -4.38
CA ARG A 42 -9.59 -11.03 -4.15
C ARG A 42 -10.96 -10.34 -4.11
N SER A 43 -11.01 -9.03 -4.36
CA SER A 43 -12.21 -8.19 -4.24
C SER A 43 -12.82 -8.22 -2.83
N TRP A 44 -12.00 -8.42 -1.80
CA TRP A 44 -12.47 -8.48 -0.43
C TRP A 44 -12.61 -7.10 0.19
N ASN A 45 -13.66 -6.94 0.98
CA ASN A 45 -13.77 -5.85 1.93
C ASN A 45 -12.93 -6.18 3.17
N LEU A 46 -11.85 -5.44 3.35
CA LEU A 46 -10.88 -5.70 4.42
C LEU A 46 -11.40 -5.34 5.82
N SER A 47 -12.53 -4.64 5.91
CA SER A 47 -13.19 -4.42 7.20
C SER A 47 -13.83 -5.70 7.77
N GLU A 48 -14.05 -6.71 6.93
CA GLU A 48 -14.68 -7.98 7.27
C GLU A 48 -13.67 -9.13 7.40
N ILE A 49 -12.44 -8.94 6.92
CA ILE A 49 -11.43 -10.00 6.82
C ILE A 49 -10.11 -9.53 7.41
N THR A 50 -9.62 -10.26 8.42
CA THR A 50 -8.28 -10.00 8.97
C THR A 50 -7.21 -10.56 8.05
N PHE A 51 -6.20 -9.75 7.77
CA PHE A 51 -5.03 -10.12 6.97
C PHE A 51 -3.73 -9.73 7.67
N TYR A 52 -2.63 -10.31 7.27
CA TYR A 52 -1.31 -10.09 7.84
C TYR A 52 -0.23 -9.95 6.77
N PRO A 53 0.79 -9.11 6.97
CA PRO A 53 0.88 -8.16 8.07
C PRO A 53 -0.05 -6.96 7.87
N ASN A 54 -0.50 -6.35 8.95
CA ASN A 54 -1.26 -5.10 8.97
C ASN A 54 -0.78 -4.21 10.13
N ARG A 55 -1.29 -3.00 10.22
CA ARG A 55 -0.83 -2.01 11.21
C ARG A 55 -1.23 -2.33 12.66
N TRP A 56 -2.19 -3.23 12.85
CA TRP A 56 -2.79 -3.57 14.14
C TRP A 56 -2.55 -5.02 14.54
N MET A 57 -1.55 -5.68 13.92
CA MET A 57 -1.40 -7.14 14.00
C MET A 57 -1.02 -7.67 15.38
N ASP A 58 -0.46 -6.85 16.26
CA ASP A 58 -0.11 -7.22 17.63
C ASP A 58 -1.15 -6.78 18.68
N GLY A 59 -2.21 -6.10 18.23
CA GLY A 59 -3.33 -5.69 19.09
C GLY A 59 -3.01 -4.55 20.08
N GLU A 60 -1.77 -4.06 20.11
CA GLU A 60 -1.34 -3.03 21.04
C GLU A 60 -1.37 -1.64 20.40
N LYS A 61 -0.28 -1.27 19.78
CA LYS A 61 -0.08 0.05 19.19
C LYS A 61 0.03 -0.03 17.67
N GLU A 62 -0.53 0.95 16.97
CA GLU A 62 -0.37 1.08 15.53
C GLU A 62 1.10 1.03 15.12
N ILE A 63 1.41 0.22 14.10
CA ILE A 63 2.71 0.18 13.44
C ILE A 63 2.77 1.33 12.44
N THR A 64 3.60 2.34 12.72
CA THR A 64 3.59 3.60 11.97
C THR A 64 4.44 3.60 10.71
N ASN A 65 5.33 2.64 10.57
CA ASN A 65 6.22 2.49 9.41
C ASN A 65 5.75 1.47 8.38
N LEU A 66 4.54 0.92 8.53
CA LEU A 66 3.95 -0.01 7.58
C LEU A 66 2.92 0.70 6.70
N ILE A 67 3.00 0.51 5.40
CA ILE A 67 2.04 1.04 4.42
C ILE A 67 1.48 -0.10 3.58
N THR A 68 0.14 -0.17 3.46
CA THR A 68 -0.58 -1.17 2.67
C THR A 68 -0.99 -0.59 1.32
N ILE A 69 -0.73 -1.36 0.25
CA ILE A 69 -0.86 -0.90 -1.13
C ILE A 69 -1.86 -1.74 -1.89
N ALA A 70 -2.81 -1.10 -2.57
CA ALA A 70 -3.71 -1.73 -3.53
C ALA A 70 -3.41 -1.29 -4.97
N VAL A 71 -3.94 -2.04 -5.92
CA VAL A 71 -3.65 -1.88 -7.34
C VAL A 71 -4.63 -0.93 -8.01
N SER A 72 -4.11 0.04 -8.75
CA SER A 72 -4.87 0.86 -9.70
C SER A 72 -4.35 0.70 -11.12
N ASP A 73 -5.16 1.14 -12.08
CA ASP A 73 -4.76 1.33 -13.47
C ASP A 73 -4.01 2.67 -13.66
N LYS A 74 -3.62 2.95 -14.89
CA LYS A 74 -2.95 4.21 -15.29
C LYS A 74 -3.84 5.46 -15.14
N ASN A 75 -5.16 5.30 -15.12
CA ASN A 75 -6.13 6.40 -14.96
C ASN A 75 -6.45 6.65 -13.48
N GLY A 76 -5.88 5.82 -12.58
CA GLY A 76 -6.11 5.89 -11.14
C GLY A 76 -7.43 5.25 -10.71
N MET A 77 -7.99 4.35 -11.51
CA MET A 77 -9.13 3.55 -11.10
C MET A 77 -8.65 2.25 -10.43
N PRO A 78 -9.28 1.81 -9.35
CA PRO A 78 -8.91 0.56 -8.69
C PRO A 78 -9.04 -0.64 -9.63
N SER A 79 -8.10 -1.58 -9.54
CA SER A 79 -8.26 -2.88 -10.17
C SER A 79 -9.57 -3.53 -9.71
N PRO A 80 -10.37 -4.14 -10.61
CA PRO A 80 -11.61 -4.82 -10.22
C PRO A 80 -11.41 -5.84 -9.10
N ASN A 81 -10.29 -6.56 -9.14
CA ASN A 81 -9.95 -7.59 -8.16
C ASN A 81 -9.24 -7.04 -6.90
N SER A 82 -8.88 -5.76 -6.87
CA SER A 82 -8.18 -5.19 -5.71
C SER A 82 -9.07 -5.24 -4.47
N ASN A 83 -8.50 -5.68 -3.35
CA ASN A 83 -9.14 -5.55 -2.05
C ASN A 83 -9.29 -4.07 -1.68
N PHE A 84 -10.19 -3.76 -0.76
CA PHE A 84 -10.50 -2.39 -0.35
C PHE A 84 -10.90 -2.33 1.13
N GLY A 85 -10.76 -1.14 1.74
CA GLY A 85 -11.13 -0.90 3.14
C GLY A 85 -10.54 0.42 3.64
N SER A 86 -11.37 1.32 4.11
CA SER A 86 -10.99 2.71 4.44
C SER A 86 -10.00 2.84 5.61
N LYS A 87 -9.88 1.82 6.44
CA LYS A 87 -8.97 1.80 7.59
C LYS A 87 -7.78 0.86 7.39
N GLU A 88 -8.00 -0.22 6.68
CA GLU A 88 -7.08 -1.34 6.53
C GLU A 88 -6.12 -1.15 5.36
N LEU A 89 -6.59 -0.45 4.31
CA LEU A 89 -5.81 -0.11 3.14
C LEU A 89 -5.37 1.36 3.19
N ASP A 90 -4.10 1.60 2.96
CA ASP A 90 -3.54 2.95 3.02
C ASP A 90 -3.70 3.73 1.71
N ILE A 91 -3.28 3.16 0.57
CA ILE A 91 -3.14 3.90 -0.67
C ILE A 91 -3.25 2.99 -1.89
N PHE A 92 -3.73 3.53 -3.00
CA PHE A 92 -3.64 2.87 -4.31
C PHE A 92 -2.39 3.31 -5.08
N ALA A 93 -1.86 2.42 -5.91
CA ALA A 93 -0.76 2.71 -6.81
C ALA A 93 -0.90 1.99 -8.16
N PRO A 94 -0.37 2.56 -9.25
CA PRO A 94 -0.35 1.89 -10.55
C PRO A 94 0.35 0.54 -10.47
N GLY A 95 -0.35 -0.50 -10.92
CA GLY A 95 0.15 -1.86 -10.94
C GLY A 95 -0.45 -2.70 -12.08
N LEU A 96 -1.25 -2.09 -12.97
CA LEU A 96 -1.79 -2.74 -14.16
C LEU A 96 -1.05 -2.26 -15.41
N GLN A 97 -0.65 -3.20 -16.26
CA GLN A 97 0.06 -2.93 -17.52
C GLN A 97 1.32 -2.07 -17.30
N ILE A 98 2.14 -2.45 -16.34
CA ILE A 98 3.42 -1.80 -16.05
C ILE A 98 4.50 -2.45 -16.91
N LEU A 99 5.20 -1.64 -17.73
CA LEU A 99 6.36 -2.08 -18.47
C LEU A 99 7.53 -2.27 -17.49
N SER A 100 8.07 -3.46 -17.41
CA SER A 100 9.17 -3.81 -16.51
C SER A 100 10.19 -4.73 -17.19
N THR A 101 11.35 -4.84 -16.59
CA THR A 101 12.39 -5.77 -17.02
C THR A 101 11.94 -7.23 -16.91
N SER A 102 12.39 -8.06 -17.83
CA SER A 102 12.13 -9.49 -17.87
C SER A 102 13.42 -10.26 -18.16
N THR A 103 13.34 -11.58 -18.11
CA THR A 103 14.47 -12.46 -18.40
C THR A 103 14.96 -12.29 -19.83
N GLY A 104 16.27 -12.48 -20.07
CA GLY A 104 16.88 -12.39 -21.39
C GLY A 104 16.99 -10.97 -21.95
N ASP A 105 17.28 -9.98 -21.09
CA ASP A 105 17.46 -8.56 -21.45
C ASP A 105 16.26 -7.97 -22.22
N THR A 106 15.06 -8.41 -21.85
CA THR A 106 13.82 -7.95 -22.47
C THR A 106 12.98 -7.11 -21.52
N TYR A 107 11.97 -6.46 -22.08
CA TYR A 107 10.93 -5.76 -21.32
C TYR A 107 9.58 -6.36 -21.66
N GLN A 108 8.72 -6.50 -20.66
CA GLN A 108 7.35 -6.96 -20.86
C GLN A 108 6.37 -6.23 -19.97
N MET A 109 5.11 -6.23 -20.39
CA MET A 109 4.01 -5.71 -19.60
C MET A 109 3.62 -6.72 -18.53
N GLY A 110 3.59 -6.25 -17.29
CA GLY A 110 3.13 -7.01 -16.12
C GLY A 110 1.96 -6.33 -15.43
N SER A 111 1.23 -7.10 -14.64
CA SER A 111 0.15 -6.57 -13.78
C SER A 111 0.13 -7.30 -12.44
N GLY A 112 -0.25 -6.59 -11.39
CA GLY A 112 -0.50 -7.15 -10.08
C GLY A 112 0.03 -6.33 -8.91
N MET A 113 -0.31 -6.79 -7.72
CA MET A 113 -0.02 -6.12 -6.46
C MET A 113 1.48 -5.91 -6.19
N ALA A 114 2.34 -6.82 -6.65
CA ALA A 114 3.79 -6.68 -6.48
C ALA A 114 4.34 -5.47 -7.24
N LEU A 115 3.83 -5.20 -8.46
CA LEU A 115 4.22 -4.05 -9.27
C LEU A 115 3.72 -2.74 -8.67
N ALA A 116 2.51 -2.70 -8.11
CA ALA A 116 2.01 -1.55 -7.37
C ALA A 116 2.91 -1.23 -6.16
N SER A 117 3.34 -2.26 -5.42
CA SER A 117 4.27 -2.09 -4.30
C SER A 117 5.64 -1.59 -4.74
N ALA A 118 6.16 -2.11 -5.86
CA ALA A 118 7.42 -1.64 -6.45
C ALA A 118 7.32 -0.16 -6.87
N THR A 119 6.18 0.27 -7.41
CA THR A 119 5.94 1.69 -7.74
C THR A 119 6.04 2.57 -6.50
N VAL A 120 5.37 2.20 -5.40
CA VAL A 120 5.46 2.96 -4.13
C VAL A 120 6.87 2.91 -3.54
N ALA A 121 7.54 1.76 -3.63
CA ALA A 121 8.92 1.61 -3.17
C ALA A 121 9.88 2.54 -3.93
N GLY A 122 9.68 2.70 -5.24
CA GLY A 122 10.43 3.65 -6.07
C GLY A 122 10.24 5.10 -5.62
N VAL A 123 9.01 5.51 -5.35
CA VAL A 123 8.72 6.85 -4.82
C VAL A 123 9.33 7.06 -3.43
N ALA A 124 9.20 6.08 -2.55
CA ALA A 124 9.80 6.12 -1.21
C ALA A 124 11.34 6.17 -1.28
N ALA A 125 11.96 5.42 -2.19
CA ALA A 125 13.40 5.42 -2.42
C ALA A 125 13.88 6.78 -2.95
N LEU A 126 13.14 7.39 -3.86
CA LEU A 126 13.41 8.74 -4.36
C LEU A 126 13.43 9.75 -3.20
N ILE A 127 12.40 9.75 -2.35
CA ILE A 127 12.34 10.61 -1.15
C ILE A 127 13.55 10.33 -0.25
N LYS A 128 13.83 9.07 0.06
CA LYS A 128 14.91 8.69 1.00
C LYS A 128 16.30 9.06 0.48
N THR A 129 16.51 9.05 -0.84
CA THR A 129 17.77 9.43 -1.47
C THR A 129 18.06 10.91 -1.29
N TYR A 130 17.08 11.78 -1.53
CA TYR A 130 17.26 13.23 -1.40
C TYR A 130 17.11 13.73 0.05
N TYR A 131 16.35 13.01 0.88
CA TYR A 131 16.08 13.38 2.28
C TYR A 131 16.41 12.23 3.23
N PRO A 132 17.69 11.86 3.39
CA PRO A 132 18.11 10.64 4.09
C PRO A 132 17.80 10.64 5.58
N LYS A 133 17.49 11.79 6.19
CA LYS A 133 17.12 11.90 7.60
C LYS A 133 15.67 11.50 7.88
N LEU A 134 14.79 11.49 6.87
CA LEU A 134 13.40 11.11 7.05
C LEU A 134 13.28 9.65 7.46
N THR A 135 12.50 9.38 8.50
CA THR A 135 12.16 8.03 8.96
C THR A 135 11.12 7.37 8.05
N GLY A 136 10.99 6.05 8.13
CA GLY A 136 9.97 5.30 7.40
C GLY A 136 8.55 5.79 7.70
N SER A 137 8.25 6.12 8.97
CA SER A 137 6.97 6.68 9.38
C SER A 137 6.70 8.05 8.75
N GLN A 138 7.72 8.93 8.70
CA GLN A 138 7.58 10.24 8.04
C GLN A 138 7.38 10.10 6.52
N ILE A 139 8.07 9.17 5.88
CA ILE A 139 7.88 8.89 4.44
C ILE A 139 6.46 8.37 4.20
N ARG A 140 5.97 7.43 5.03
CA ARG A 140 4.57 6.97 4.96
C ARG A 140 3.59 8.14 5.06
N ASP A 141 3.75 9.00 6.04
CA ASP A 141 2.89 10.15 6.24
C ASP A 141 2.88 11.10 5.03
N ILE A 142 4.05 11.34 4.44
CA ILE A 142 4.17 12.14 3.22
C ILE A 142 3.38 11.48 2.09
N LEU A 143 3.58 10.18 1.83
CA LEU A 143 2.89 9.45 0.78
C LEU A 143 1.37 9.52 0.93
N LEU A 144 0.84 9.36 2.15
CA LEU A 144 -0.60 9.39 2.40
C LEU A 144 -1.22 10.79 2.24
N LYS A 145 -0.47 11.84 2.63
CA LYS A 145 -0.95 13.23 2.58
C LYS A 145 -0.83 13.90 1.23
N THR A 146 -0.07 13.29 0.30
CA THR A 146 0.25 13.89 -1.01
C THR A 146 -0.31 13.13 -2.19
N VAL A 147 -1.33 12.32 -1.98
CA VAL A 147 -1.99 11.54 -3.03
C VAL A 147 -2.62 12.43 -4.11
N THR A 148 -2.71 11.93 -5.31
CA THR A 148 -3.68 12.42 -6.28
C THR A 148 -5.07 12.01 -5.78
N SER A 149 -5.81 12.98 -5.22
CA SER A 149 -7.12 12.73 -4.62
C SER A 149 -8.11 12.20 -5.66
N ARG A 150 -8.87 11.18 -5.25
CA ARG A 150 -10.00 10.62 -6.00
C ARG A 150 -11.31 10.72 -5.21
N ARG A 151 -11.33 11.52 -4.15
CA ARG A 151 -12.52 11.71 -3.32
C ARG A 151 -13.71 12.15 -4.15
N GLY A 152 -14.88 11.57 -3.89
CA GLY A 152 -16.11 11.82 -4.63
C GLY A 152 -16.24 11.05 -5.96
N VAL A 153 -15.23 10.25 -6.35
CA VAL A 153 -15.34 9.36 -7.50
C VAL A 153 -16.05 8.08 -7.09
N GLU A 154 -17.11 7.75 -7.80
CA GLU A 154 -17.84 6.50 -7.62
C GLU A 154 -17.11 5.33 -8.27
N VAL A 155 -17.02 4.21 -7.55
CA VAL A 155 -16.33 3.00 -7.97
C VAL A 155 -17.19 1.78 -7.67
N GLU A 156 -17.49 1.00 -8.68
CA GLU A 156 -18.11 -0.31 -8.49
C GLU A 156 -17.09 -1.30 -7.95
N LYS A 157 -17.42 -1.94 -6.83
CA LYS A 157 -16.64 -3.04 -6.26
C LYS A 157 -17.52 -4.26 -6.09
N SER A 158 -17.02 -5.39 -6.53
CA SER A 158 -17.65 -6.66 -6.24
C SER A 158 -17.04 -7.27 -4.99
N SER A 159 -17.89 -7.72 -4.08
CA SER A 159 -17.52 -8.58 -2.96
C SER A 159 -18.22 -9.93 -3.09
N THR A 160 -17.72 -10.93 -2.37
CA THR A 160 -18.40 -12.25 -2.33
C THR A 160 -18.85 -12.48 -0.89
N ASN A 161 -20.15 -12.59 -0.69
CA ASN A 161 -20.73 -12.92 0.59
C ASN A 161 -21.53 -14.23 0.45
N ASN A 162 -21.24 -15.22 1.29
CA ASN A 162 -21.87 -16.55 1.27
C ASN A 162 -21.91 -17.24 -0.12
N GLY A 163 -20.89 -16.98 -0.96
CA GLY A 163 -20.81 -17.55 -2.32
C GLY A 163 -21.56 -16.75 -3.39
N GLU A 164 -22.29 -15.70 -3.01
CA GLU A 164 -22.97 -14.80 -3.94
C GLU A 164 -22.08 -13.58 -4.23
N LYS A 165 -22.00 -13.20 -5.51
CA LYS A 165 -21.31 -11.99 -5.93
C LYS A 165 -22.25 -10.79 -5.73
N ILE A 166 -21.84 -9.88 -4.83
CA ILE A 166 -22.52 -8.61 -4.61
C ILE A 166 -21.71 -7.52 -5.30
N VAL A 167 -22.37 -6.64 -6.02
CA VAL A 167 -21.75 -5.47 -6.64
C VAL A 167 -22.35 -4.24 -5.98
N ASP A 168 -21.51 -3.48 -5.30
CA ASP A 168 -21.88 -2.26 -4.60
C ASP A 168 -21.11 -1.06 -5.17
N LEU A 169 -21.73 0.11 -5.05
CA LEU A 169 -21.13 1.39 -5.41
C LEU A 169 -20.51 2.03 -4.17
N TYR A 170 -19.22 2.36 -4.25
CA TYR A 170 -18.48 3.03 -3.18
C TYR A 170 -17.94 4.36 -3.67
N LEU A 171 -17.84 5.33 -2.78
CA LEU A 171 -16.99 6.50 -3.01
C LEU A 171 -15.52 6.10 -2.80
N PHE A 172 -14.60 6.66 -3.57
CA PHE A 172 -13.19 6.26 -3.54
C PHE A 172 -12.56 6.38 -2.15
N GLU A 173 -12.94 7.36 -1.35
CA GLU A 173 -12.49 7.54 0.04
C GLU A 173 -12.95 6.45 1.00
N GLN A 174 -13.90 5.63 0.61
CA GLN A 174 -14.32 4.44 1.36
C GLN A 174 -13.44 3.23 1.04
N LEU A 175 -12.65 3.30 -0.02
CA LEU A 175 -11.80 2.20 -0.48
C LEU A 175 -10.43 2.18 0.18
N CYS A 176 -9.89 3.34 0.59
CA CYS A 176 -8.59 3.43 1.27
C CYS A 176 -8.48 4.68 2.14
N LEU A 177 -7.58 4.64 3.12
CA LEU A 177 -7.36 5.70 4.10
C LEU A 177 -7.02 7.06 3.45
N SER A 178 -6.15 7.07 2.44
CA SER A 178 -5.73 8.31 1.78
C SER A 178 -6.80 8.91 0.85
N GLY A 179 -7.73 8.09 0.36
CA GLY A 179 -8.72 8.49 -0.65
C GLY A 179 -8.09 8.84 -2.00
N GLY A 180 -6.96 8.20 -2.36
CA GLY A 180 -6.29 8.55 -3.61
C GLY A 180 -5.16 7.62 -4.05
N ILE A 181 -4.42 8.09 -5.05
CA ILE A 181 -3.35 7.37 -5.75
C ILE A 181 -2.02 8.00 -5.38
N VAL A 182 -0.96 7.20 -5.25
CA VAL A 182 0.40 7.69 -5.01
C VAL A 182 0.82 8.77 -6.02
N ASN A 183 1.41 9.86 -5.54
CA ASN A 183 1.88 10.97 -6.36
C ASN A 183 3.33 11.31 -6.02
N ALA A 184 4.25 10.91 -6.89
CA ALA A 184 5.69 11.09 -6.66
C ALA A 184 6.09 12.57 -6.59
N LEU A 185 5.54 13.42 -7.47
CA LEU A 185 5.88 14.84 -7.53
C LEU A 185 5.49 15.56 -6.24
N GLU A 186 4.23 15.40 -5.81
CA GLU A 186 3.76 16.06 -4.60
C GLU A 186 4.42 15.49 -3.33
N ALA A 187 4.77 14.20 -3.33
CA ALA A 187 5.50 13.57 -2.24
C ALA A 187 6.91 14.17 -2.08
N VAL A 188 7.66 14.33 -3.18
CA VAL A 188 8.99 14.97 -3.15
C VAL A 188 8.90 16.43 -2.72
N LYS A 189 7.93 17.20 -3.23
CA LYS A 189 7.70 18.60 -2.81
C LYS A 189 7.40 18.72 -1.31
N ALA A 190 6.61 17.78 -0.78
CA ALA A 190 6.30 17.78 0.66
C ALA A 190 7.52 17.41 1.51
N ALA A 191 8.33 16.44 1.05
CA ALA A 191 9.57 16.09 1.69
C ALA A 191 10.57 17.26 1.74
N ASP A 192 10.69 18.02 0.65
CA ASP A 192 11.53 19.22 0.59
C ASP A 192 11.09 20.28 1.60
N LYS A 193 9.79 20.57 1.68
CA LYS A 193 9.24 21.51 2.68
C LYS A 193 9.51 21.07 4.12
N LEU A 194 9.44 19.78 4.39
CA LEU A 194 9.69 19.25 5.74
C LEU A 194 11.17 19.33 6.11
N ASN A 195 12.08 19.15 5.15
CA ASN A 195 13.54 19.17 5.38
C ASN A 195 14.12 20.59 5.58
N ARG A 196 13.38 21.63 5.13
CA ARG A 196 13.77 23.04 5.27
C ARG A 196 13.44 23.64 6.64
N LYS A 197 12.65 22.90 7.46
CA LYS A 197 12.31 23.28 8.84
C LYS A 197 13.30 22.67 9.82
#